data_fd264d4a90c66f0a9db35b6e1a6cc485
#
_entry.id   fd264d4a90c66f0a9db35b6e1a6cc485
#
_cell.length_a   1.000
_cell.length_b   1.000
_cell.length_c   1.000
_cell.angle_alpha   90.00
_cell.angle_beta   90.00
_cell.angle_gamma   90.00
#
_symmetry.space_group_name_H-M   'P 1'
#
loop_
_entity.id
_entity.type
_entity.pdbx_description
1 polymer ?
#
loop_
_entity_poly.entity_id
_entity_poly.type
_entity_poly.pdbx_seq_one_letter_code
_entity_poly.pdbx_strand_id
1 'polypeptide(L)'
;MRFKISLTTRLSLIFSAVMLTVWWLSSFLLISTLNGYFDNQDRDFLTGKLQLTEEFLKAETFQNKTDIKSLSEKINDAMIGHSGLFISIKNMENEKIVELYAKNSAVPEILLNKSGDILDYMIQTEENNTVYRSISRRVAVTPEQGKSKHFIITVATDTGYHTLFMDKLSTWLFWFNIGLVFISIFLGWLTTRIGLKPLREMTSLASSMTVHSLDQRLNPDLAPPEISETMQEFNNMFDRLEGSFRKLSDFSSDIAHELRTPVSNLMMQTQFALAKEREVSHYRE
;
A
#
# COMPACT_ATOMS: atom_id res chain seq x y z
N MET A 1 -16.99 -25.96 -10.12
CA MET A 1 -17.42 -25.46 -8.79
C MET A 1 -17.29 -23.94 -8.76
N ARG A 2 -18.38 -23.18 -8.80
CA ARG A 2 -18.36 -21.73 -8.54
C ARG A 2 -18.30 -21.54 -7.03
N PHE A 3 -17.13 -21.22 -6.49
CA PHE A 3 -17.02 -20.78 -5.10
C PHE A 3 -17.86 -19.51 -4.92
N LYS A 4 -18.99 -19.62 -4.24
CA LYS A 4 -19.80 -18.46 -3.82
C LYS A 4 -19.06 -17.75 -2.70
N ILE A 5 -18.14 -16.86 -3.07
CA ILE A 5 -17.43 -16.00 -2.11
C ILE A 5 -18.46 -15.08 -1.46
N SER A 6 -18.48 -15.02 -0.14
CA SER A 6 -19.42 -14.16 0.60
C SER A 6 -19.22 -12.69 0.23
N LEU A 7 -20.27 -11.88 0.33
CA LEU A 7 -20.21 -10.43 0.07
C LEU A 7 -19.15 -9.76 0.96
N THR A 8 -19.05 -10.19 2.21
CA THR A 8 -18.04 -9.73 3.17
C THR A 8 -16.62 -9.94 2.64
N THR A 9 -16.33 -11.14 2.15
CA THR A 9 -15.00 -11.47 1.61
C THR A 9 -14.68 -10.67 0.34
N ARG A 10 -15.67 -10.45 -0.53
CA ARG A 10 -15.49 -9.63 -1.74
C ARG A 10 -15.16 -8.17 -1.42
N LEU A 11 -15.92 -7.55 -0.52
CA LEU A 11 -15.69 -6.16 -0.09
C LEU A 11 -14.35 -6.01 0.61
N SER A 12 -14.00 -6.94 1.51
CA SER A 12 -12.71 -6.96 2.18
C SER A 12 -11.55 -7.08 1.20
N LEU A 13 -11.64 -7.97 0.20
CA LEU A 13 -10.62 -8.13 -0.83
C LEU A 13 -10.46 -6.87 -1.71
N ILE A 14 -11.56 -6.25 -2.12
CA ILE A 14 -11.51 -5.01 -2.91
C ILE A 14 -10.86 -3.89 -2.11
N PHE A 15 -11.28 -3.70 -0.85
CA PHE A 15 -10.70 -2.69 0.02
C PHE A 15 -9.20 -2.91 0.24
N SER A 16 -8.80 -4.17 0.53
CA SER A 16 -7.40 -4.53 0.69
C SER A 16 -6.59 -4.32 -0.59
N ALA A 17 -7.14 -4.66 -1.75
CA ALA A 17 -6.47 -4.45 -3.04
C ALA A 17 -6.23 -2.96 -3.32
N VAL A 18 -7.22 -2.10 -3.06
CA VAL A 18 -7.08 -0.64 -3.23
C VAL A 18 -6.01 -0.09 -2.28
N MET A 19 -6.05 -0.47 -1.00
CA MET A 19 -5.04 -0.04 -0.03
C MET A 19 -3.64 -0.48 -0.41
N LEU A 20 -3.49 -1.73 -0.87
CA LEU A 20 -2.21 -2.25 -1.36
C LEU A 20 -1.65 -1.46 -2.53
N THR A 21 -2.48 -1.15 -3.53
CA THR A 21 -2.02 -0.37 -4.68
C THR A 21 -1.55 1.02 -4.28
N VAL A 22 -2.26 1.69 -3.38
CA VAL A 22 -1.89 3.02 -2.87
C VAL A 22 -0.56 2.96 -2.11
N TRP A 23 -0.39 2.01 -1.20
CA TRP A 23 0.84 1.87 -0.42
C TRP A 23 2.04 1.45 -1.26
N TRP A 24 1.83 0.53 -2.21
CA TRP A 24 2.89 0.11 -3.12
C TRP A 24 3.35 1.27 -4.02
N LEU A 25 2.40 2.03 -4.57
CA LEU A 25 2.71 3.21 -5.37
C LEU A 25 3.45 4.28 -4.55
N SER A 26 3.01 4.52 -3.32
CA SER A 26 3.68 5.46 -2.40
C SER A 26 5.12 5.04 -2.09
N SER A 27 5.34 3.75 -1.80
CA SER A 27 6.69 3.22 -1.56
C SER A 27 7.58 3.32 -2.79
N PHE A 28 7.04 3.04 -3.97
CA PHE A 28 7.75 3.17 -5.24
C PHE A 28 8.16 4.63 -5.50
N LEU A 29 7.23 5.58 -5.32
CA LEU A 29 7.51 7.01 -5.49
C LEU A 29 8.56 7.50 -4.50
N LEU A 30 8.49 7.06 -3.24
CA LEU A 30 9.48 7.41 -2.21
C LEU A 30 10.88 6.95 -2.61
N ILE A 31 11.04 5.68 -2.98
CA ILE A 31 12.34 5.12 -3.41
C ILE A 31 12.85 5.85 -4.66
N SER A 32 11.99 6.09 -5.64
CA SER A 32 12.37 6.80 -6.87
C SER A 32 12.83 8.24 -6.60
N THR A 33 12.12 8.95 -5.72
CA THR A 33 12.46 10.34 -5.34
C THR A 33 13.77 10.40 -4.58
N LEU A 34 14.00 9.46 -3.64
CA LEU A 34 15.25 9.42 -2.88
C LEU A 34 16.44 9.06 -3.77
N ASN A 35 16.30 8.11 -4.71
CA ASN A 35 17.35 7.82 -5.67
C ASN A 35 17.71 9.06 -6.50
N GLY A 36 16.71 9.75 -7.03
CA GLY A 36 16.96 11.00 -7.77
C GLY A 36 17.61 12.10 -6.92
N TYR A 37 17.24 12.19 -5.65
CA TYR A 37 17.86 13.13 -4.72
C TYR A 37 19.35 12.82 -4.50
N PHE A 38 19.71 11.58 -4.21
CA PHE A 38 21.10 11.17 -4.04
C PHE A 38 21.92 11.30 -5.33
N ASP A 39 21.32 11.00 -6.49
CA ASP A 39 21.99 11.20 -7.78
C ASP A 39 22.36 12.67 -8.03
N ASN A 40 21.44 13.59 -7.74
CA ASN A 40 21.69 15.02 -7.89
C ASN A 40 22.71 15.51 -6.86
N GLN A 41 22.60 15.08 -5.60
CA GLN A 41 23.53 15.46 -4.54
C GLN A 41 24.96 15.03 -4.85
N ASP A 42 25.14 13.77 -5.30
CA ASP A 42 26.47 13.26 -5.67
C ASP A 42 27.03 14.00 -6.88
N ARG A 43 26.20 14.33 -7.87
CA ARG A 43 26.57 15.10 -9.03
C ARG A 43 27.07 16.51 -8.66
N ASP A 44 26.31 17.20 -7.82
CA ASP A 44 26.65 18.56 -7.38
C ASP A 44 27.94 18.54 -6.56
N PHE A 45 28.09 17.55 -5.68
CA PHE A 45 29.29 17.35 -4.87
C PHE A 45 30.53 17.09 -5.74
N LEU A 46 30.44 16.13 -6.67
CA LEU A 46 31.54 15.78 -7.57
C LEU A 46 31.91 16.96 -8.47
N THR A 47 30.92 17.68 -9.00
CA THR A 47 31.15 18.85 -9.86
C THR A 47 31.85 19.97 -9.08
N GLY A 48 31.45 20.25 -7.84
CA GLY A 48 32.09 21.23 -6.98
C GLY A 48 33.55 20.88 -6.67
N LYS A 49 33.83 19.61 -6.36
CA LYS A 49 35.21 19.13 -6.13
C LYS A 49 36.06 19.17 -7.39
N LEU A 50 35.47 18.85 -8.54
CA LEU A 50 36.15 18.94 -9.83
C LEU A 50 36.53 20.39 -10.18
N GLN A 51 35.62 21.36 -9.98
CA GLN A 51 35.90 22.77 -10.19
C GLN A 51 37.02 23.28 -9.28
N LEU A 52 36.96 22.94 -7.99
CA LEU A 52 38.01 23.31 -7.04
C LEU A 52 39.40 22.75 -7.46
N THR A 53 39.42 21.48 -7.89
CA THR A 53 40.64 20.84 -8.36
C THR A 53 41.17 21.49 -9.64
N GLU A 54 40.28 21.90 -10.54
CA GLU A 54 40.61 22.64 -11.76
C GLU A 54 41.22 23.99 -11.43
N GLU A 55 40.69 24.73 -10.47
CA GLU A 55 41.24 26.02 -10.01
C GLU A 55 42.65 25.85 -9.41
N PHE A 56 42.86 24.85 -8.57
CA PHE A 56 44.18 24.54 -8.04
C PHE A 56 45.18 24.18 -9.14
N LEU A 57 44.72 23.38 -10.12
CA LEU A 57 45.55 22.99 -11.26
C LEU A 57 45.97 24.19 -12.12
N LYS A 58 45.07 25.14 -12.36
CA LYS A 58 45.34 26.35 -13.14
C LYS A 58 46.26 27.36 -12.41
N ALA A 59 46.24 27.35 -11.08
CA ALA A 59 47.08 28.22 -10.28
C ALA A 59 48.54 27.79 -10.20
N GLU A 60 48.90 26.55 -10.59
CA GLU A 60 50.25 26.03 -10.52
C GLU A 60 50.96 26.14 -11.88
N THR A 61 52.23 26.53 -11.86
CA THR A 61 53.04 26.77 -13.08
C THR A 61 53.66 25.51 -13.69
N PHE A 62 53.69 24.38 -12.99
CA PHE A 62 54.23 23.07 -13.41
C PHE A 62 55.68 23.11 -13.93
N GLN A 63 56.52 24.00 -13.36
CA GLN A 63 57.91 24.10 -13.77
C GLN A 63 58.83 23.13 -13.01
N ASN A 64 58.44 22.74 -11.77
CA ASN A 64 59.27 21.91 -10.90
C ASN A 64 58.48 20.79 -10.22
N LYS A 65 59.17 19.74 -9.73
CA LYS A 65 58.56 18.68 -8.89
C LYS A 65 57.96 19.22 -7.59
N THR A 66 58.42 20.39 -7.12
CA THR A 66 57.94 21.07 -5.94
C THR A 66 56.48 21.53 -6.14
N ASP A 67 56.12 21.99 -7.35
CA ASP A 67 54.79 22.44 -7.71
C ASP A 67 53.76 21.30 -7.63
N ILE A 68 54.16 20.10 -8.05
CA ILE A 68 53.31 18.90 -7.95
C ILE A 68 53.05 18.51 -6.49
N LYS A 69 54.05 18.64 -5.62
CA LYS A 69 53.90 18.37 -4.20
C LYS A 69 52.99 19.38 -3.51
N SER A 70 53.14 20.68 -3.82
CA SER A 70 52.28 21.76 -3.33
C SER A 70 50.83 21.54 -3.76
N LEU A 71 50.59 21.18 -5.03
CA LEU A 71 49.27 20.83 -5.53
C LEU A 71 48.64 19.64 -4.77
N SER A 72 49.44 18.60 -4.57
CA SER A 72 49.00 17.42 -3.82
C SER A 72 48.61 17.74 -2.38
N GLU A 73 49.38 18.61 -1.68
CA GLU A 73 49.07 19.06 -0.33
C GLU A 73 47.79 19.88 -0.30
N LYS A 74 47.60 20.86 -1.20
CA LYS A 74 46.37 21.67 -1.30
C LYS A 74 45.12 20.86 -1.56
N ILE A 75 45.22 19.88 -2.47
CA ILE A 75 44.10 18.98 -2.77
C ILE A 75 43.82 18.09 -1.58
N ASN A 76 44.84 17.53 -0.92
CA ASN A 76 44.69 16.71 0.27
C ASN A 76 44.00 17.46 1.40
N ASP A 77 44.37 18.72 1.64
CA ASP A 77 43.72 19.59 2.64
C ASP A 77 42.22 19.81 2.29
N ALA A 78 41.91 20.00 1.00
CA ALA A 78 40.54 20.16 0.52
C ALA A 78 39.70 18.83 0.60
N MET A 79 40.37 17.70 0.79
CA MET A 79 39.72 16.37 0.99
C MET A 79 39.48 16.04 2.47
N ILE A 80 40.03 16.82 3.40
CA ILE A 80 39.84 16.58 4.85
C ILE A 80 38.36 16.58 5.18
N GLY A 81 37.89 15.52 5.88
CA GLY A 81 36.51 15.36 6.28
C GLY A 81 35.60 14.64 5.26
N HIS A 82 36.14 14.31 4.07
CA HIS A 82 35.40 13.57 3.03
C HIS A 82 35.94 12.16 2.88
N SER A 83 35.47 11.22 3.68
CA SER A 83 35.82 9.81 3.55
C SER A 83 35.23 9.24 2.24
N GLY A 84 36.03 8.48 1.49
CA GLY A 84 35.59 7.87 0.23
C GLY A 84 35.73 8.74 -1.01
N LEU A 85 36.27 9.97 -0.88
CA LEU A 85 36.56 10.82 -2.03
C LEU A 85 37.91 10.45 -2.65
N PHE A 86 37.94 10.41 -3.97
CA PHE A 86 39.10 10.11 -4.78
C PHE A 86 39.30 11.20 -5.84
N ILE A 87 40.54 11.64 -6.02
CA ILE A 87 40.93 12.61 -7.06
C ILE A 87 42.19 12.09 -7.78
N SER A 88 42.11 12.01 -9.11
CA SER A 88 43.24 11.64 -9.99
C SER A 88 43.44 12.70 -11.06
N ILE A 89 44.67 13.08 -11.26
CA ILE A 89 45.09 13.99 -12.33
C ILE A 89 46.10 13.25 -13.20
N LYS A 90 45.79 13.10 -14.50
CA LYS A 90 46.65 12.42 -15.49
C LYS A 90 47.02 13.37 -16.61
N ASN A 91 48.19 13.14 -17.19
CA ASN A 91 48.58 13.79 -18.45
C ASN A 91 47.91 13.05 -19.63
N MET A 92 47.92 13.64 -20.83
CA MET A 92 47.40 13.06 -22.06
C MET A 92 48.12 11.74 -22.45
N GLU A 93 49.34 11.53 -21.99
CA GLU A 93 50.11 10.31 -22.15
C GLU A 93 49.74 9.22 -21.14
N ASN A 94 48.65 9.43 -20.38
CA ASN A 94 48.18 8.54 -19.32
C ASN A 94 49.14 8.38 -18.12
N GLU A 95 50.18 9.25 -18.05
CA GLU A 95 51.05 9.31 -16.88
C GLU A 95 50.30 9.95 -15.71
N LYS A 96 50.32 9.27 -14.59
CA LYS A 96 49.72 9.73 -13.33
C LYS A 96 50.63 10.84 -12.75
N ILE A 97 50.05 12.04 -12.58
CA ILE A 97 50.75 13.19 -11.97
C ILE A 97 50.45 13.27 -10.50
N VAL A 98 49.16 13.17 -10.15
CA VAL A 98 48.67 13.18 -8.79
C VAL A 98 47.60 12.15 -8.63
N GLU A 99 47.70 11.31 -7.59
CA GLU A 99 46.66 10.43 -7.11
C GLU A 99 46.52 10.62 -5.62
N LEU A 100 45.35 11.07 -5.20
CA LEU A 100 45.02 11.34 -3.80
C LEU A 100 43.81 10.51 -3.41
N TYR A 101 43.94 9.85 -2.28
CA TYR A 101 42.93 9.04 -1.68
C TYR A 101 42.56 9.60 -0.31
N ALA A 102 41.30 9.76 -0.03
CA ALA A 102 40.88 9.91 1.35
C ALA A 102 41.15 8.58 2.06
N LYS A 103 41.86 8.65 3.17
CA LYS A 103 42.39 7.56 4.03
C LYS A 103 41.49 6.29 4.00
N ASN A 104 42.03 5.18 3.52
CA ASN A 104 41.47 3.81 3.52
C ASN A 104 40.67 3.32 2.30
N SER A 105 40.63 4.00 1.17
CA SER A 105 39.93 3.45 -0.01
C SER A 105 40.97 2.94 -1.03
N ALA A 106 40.92 1.66 -1.36
CA ALA A 106 41.60 1.14 -2.55
C ALA A 106 40.80 1.68 -3.74
N VAL A 107 41.48 2.41 -4.63
CA VAL A 107 40.84 2.90 -5.86
C VAL A 107 40.70 1.80 -6.87
N PRO A 108 39.49 1.61 -7.38
CA PRO A 108 39.30 0.69 -8.50
C PRO A 108 40.15 1.08 -9.71
N GLU A 109 41.00 0.19 -10.20
CA GLU A 109 41.76 0.43 -11.43
C GLU A 109 40.85 0.72 -12.64
N ILE A 110 39.62 0.23 -12.61
CA ILE A 110 38.59 0.45 -13.64
C ILE A 110 38.21 1.94 -13.76
N LEU A 111 38.16 2.67 -12.66
CA LEU A 111 37.90 4.12 -12.68
C LEU A 111 39.03 4.88 -13.37
N LEU A 112 40.23 4.35 -13.27
CA LEU A 112 41.43 4.93 -13.89
C LEU A 112 41.51 4.69 -15.40
N ASN A 113 40.97 3.58 -15.90
CA ASN A 113 41.07 3.21 -17.32
C ASN A 113 39.87 3.70 -18.16
N LYS A 114 38.68 3.80 -17.60
CA LYS A 114 37.49 4.27 -18.32
C LYS A 114 37.36 5.80 -18.38
N SER A 115 38.05 6.53 -17.54
CA SER A 115 37.92 8.01 -17.40
C SER A 115 38.37 8.81 -18.63
N GLY A 116 39.08 8.20 -19.57
CA GLY A 116 39.63 8.91 -20.74
C GLY A 116 38.60 9.25 -21.82
N ASP A 117 37.54 8.46 -21.95
CA ASP A 117 36.65 8.53 -23.11
C ASP A 117 35.37 9.30 -22.90
N ILE A 118 34.91 9.47 -21.63
CA ILE A 118 33.63 10.14 -21.31
C ILE A 118 33.91 11.32 -20.36
N LEU A 119 33.78 12.52 -20.89
CA LEU A 119 34.03 13.76 -20.17
C LEU A 119 32.72 14.45 -19.76
N ASP A 120 32.70 15.05 -18.58
CA ASP A 120 31.57 15.82 -18.03
C ASP A 120 30.29 15.05 -17.74
N TYR A 121 30.34 13.72 -17.75
CA TYR A 121 29.24 12.86 -17.33
C TYR A 121 29.59 12.09 -16.07
N MET A 122 28.59 11.90 -15.21
CA MET A 122 28.72 11.04 -14.03
C MET A 122 28.61 9.58 -14.47
N ILE A 123 29.65 8.79 -14.17
CA ILE A 123 29.70 7.35 -14.46
C ILE A 123 29.57 6.61 -13.15
N GLN A 124 28.71 5.59 -13.15
CA GLN A 124 28.60 4.64 -12.05
C GLN A 124 29.38 3.38 -12.40
N THR A 125 30.25 2.97 -11.49
CA THR A 125 31.06 1.75 -11.64
C THR A 125 30.97 0.93 -10.36
N GLU A 126 30.76 -0.37 -10.49
CA GLU A 126 30.73 -1.29 -9.36
C GLU A 126 32.00 -2.13 -9.38
N GLU A 127 32.72 -2.18 -8.25
CA GLU A 127 33.88 -3.01 -8.04
C GLU A 127 33.92 -3.51 -6.59
N ASN A 128 34.19 -4.79 -6.40
CA ASN A 128 34.21 -5.42 -5.06
C ASN A 128 32.95 -5.16 -4.22
N ASN A 129 31.77 -5.16 -4.86
CA ASN A 129 30.48 -4.89 -4.20
C ASN A 129 30.35 -3.45 -3.67
N THR A 130 31.21 -2.55 -4.11
CA THR A 130 31.14 -1.11 -3.79
C THR A 130 30.81 -0.34 -5.07
N VAL A 131 29.82 0.54 -4.98
CA VAL A 131 29.41 1.40 -6.09
C VAL A 131 30.12 2.72 -5.98
N TYR A 132 30.83 3.07 -7.05
CA TYR A 132 31.54 4.36 -7.17
C TYR A 132 30.83 5.22 -8.20
N ARG A 133 30.77 6.52 -7.94
CA ARG A 133 30.36 7.53 -8.91
C ARG A 133 31.55 8.43 -9.22
N SER A 134 31.79 8.67 -10.50
CA SER A 134 32.92 9.46 -10.96
C SER A 134 32.51 10.45 -12.04
N ILE A 135 33.20 11.58 -12.06
CA ILE A 135 33.12 12.57 -13.13
C ILE A 135 34.54 12.93 -13.57
N SER A 136 34.76 13.07 -14.88
CA SER A 136 36.06 13.41 -15.46
C SER A 136 35.93 14.61 -16.36
N ARG A 137 36.92 15.48 -16.33
CA ARG A 137 37.00 16.64 -17.21
C ARG A 137 38.41 16.83 -17.75
N ARG A 138 38.49 17.25 -19.02
CA ARG A 138 39.73 17.66 -19.65
C ARG A 138 39.96 19.14 -19.41
N VAL A 139 41.13 19.47 -18.87
CA VAL A 139 41.53 20.87 -18.54
C VAL A 139 42.83 21.20 -19.28
N ALA A 140 42.83 22.32 -19.97
CA ALA A 140 44.04 22.87 -20.57
C ALA A 140 44.65 23.91 -19.62
N VAL A 141 45.89 23.72 -19.27
CA VAL A 141 46.67 24.68 -18.49
C VAL A 141 47.70 25.31 -19.42
N THR A 142 47.67 26.63 -19.55
CA THR A 142 48.62 27.41 -20.37
C THR A 142 49.61 28.06 -19.43
N PRO A 143 50.86 27.58 -19.30
CA PRO A 143 51.89 28.27 -18.52
C PRO A 143 52.20 29.63 -19.16
N GLU A 144 52.67 30.61 -18.34
CA GLU A 144 53.06 31.96 -18.83
C GLU A 144 54.12 31.90 -19.92
N GLN A 145 54.95 30.89 -19.94
CA GLN A 145 55.91 30.59 -21.00
C GLN A 145 55.92 29.10 -21.37
N GLY A 146 55.26 28.74 -22.47
CA GLY A 146 55.27 27.36 -22.96
C GLY A 146 54.04 26.92 -23.75
N LYS A 147 54.04 25.66 -24.21
CA LYS A 147 52.90 25.03 -24.89
C LYS A 147 51.81 24.63 -23.86
N SER A 148 50.56 24.79 -24.24
CA SER A 148 49.40 24.35 -23.41
C SER A 148 49.57 22.86 -23.10
N LYS A 149 49.47 22.54 -21.82
CA LYS A 149 49.46 21.15 -21.32
C LYS A 149 48.01 20.74 -21.04
N HIS A 150 47.61 19.58 -21.48
CA HIS A 150 46.27 19.05 -21.24
C HIS A 150 46.30 17.98 -20.15
N PHE A 151 45.40 18.10 -19.21
CA PHE A 151 45.25 17.15 -18.09
C PHE A 151 43.82 16.60 -18.06
N ILE A 152 43.68 15.42 -17.56
CA ILE A 152 42.37 14.80 -17.23
C ILE A 152 42.28 14.76 -15.71
N ILE A 153 41.29 15.46 -15.18
CA ILE A 153 40.94 15.41 -13.77
C ILE A 153 39.77 14.42 -13.63
N THR A 154 39.92 13.43 -12.78
CA THR A 154 38.87 12.50 -12.41
C THR A 154 38.61 12.63 -10.91
N VAL A 155 37.36 12.89 -10.55
CA VAL A 155 36.87 12.89 -9.16
C VAL A 155 35.89 11.78 -9.01
N ALA A 156 36.05 10.96 -7.99
CA ALA A 156 35.14 9.85 -7.70
C ALA A 156 34.81 9.80 -6.20
N THR A 157 33.64 9.29 -5.90
CA THR A 157 33.20 9.07 -4.52
C THR A 157 32.62 7.66 -4.36
N ASP A 158 32.83 7.09 -3.18
CA ASP A 158 32.19 5.85 -2.75
C ASP A 158 30.74 6.17 -2.35
N THR A 159 29.80 5.50 -2.99
CA THR A 159 28.37 5.60 -2.69
C THR A 159 27.85 4.48 -1.80
N GLY A 160 28.74 3.65 -1.24
CA GLY A 160 28.37 2.48 -0.43
C GLY A 160 27.45 2.84 0.76
N TYR A 161 27.62 4.03 1.33
CA TYR A 161 26.72 4.50 2.41
C TYR A 161 25.30 4.70 1.90
N HIS A 162 25.12 5.32 0.72
CA HIS A 162 23.79 5.54 0.13
C HIS A 162 23.15 4.22 -0.32
N THR A 163 23.91 3.33 -0.94
CA THR A 163 23.42 2.01 -1.39
C THR A 163 22.99 1.14 -0.22
N LEU A 164 23.79 1.08 0.84
CA LEU A 164 23.43 0.35 2.07
C LEU A 164 22.19 0.93 2.76
N PHE A 165 22.05 2.24 2.74
CA PHE A 165 20.84 2.89 3.27
C PHE A 165 19.61 2.53 2.44
N MET A 166 19.69 2.62 1.11
CA MET A 166 18.60 2.32 0.20
C MET A 166 18.19 0.84 0.26
N ASP A 167 19.15 -0.08 0.39
CA ASP A 167 18.87 -1.52 0.57
C ASP A 167 18.14 -1.80 1.88
N LYS A 168 18.59 -1.19 2.97
CA LYS A 168 17.90 -1.32 4.26
C LYS A 168 16.51 -0.72 4.20
N LEU A 169 16.36 0.47 3.60
CA LEU A 169 15.09 1.15 3.45
C LEU A 169 14.12 0.31 2.62
N SER A 170 14.57 -0.22 1.47
CA SER A 170 13.74 -1.06 0.60
C SER A 170 13.30 -2.35 1.28
N THR A 171 14.21 -2.99 2.03
CA THR A 171 13.90 -4.19 2.81
C THR A 171 12.89 -3.86 3.93
N TRP A 172 13.06 -2.75 4.61
CA TRP A 172 12.14 -2.32 5.66
C TRP A 172 10.76 -1.97 5.10
N LEU A 173 10.70 -1.25 3.99
CA LEU A 173 9.46 -0.94 3.29
C LEU A 173 8.75 -2.21 2.79
N PHE A 174 9.49 -3.20 2.31
CA PHE A 174 8.92 -4.49 1.90
C PHE A 174 8.19 -5.19 3.05
N TRP A 175 8.84 -5.37 4.20
CA TRP A 175 8.23 -5.99 5.36
C TRP A 175 7.08 -5.17 5.96
N PHE A 176 7.24 -3.85 5.94
CA PHE A 176 6.18 -2.93 6.36
C PHE A 176 4.93 -3.05 5.47
N ASN A 177 5.09 -3.11 4.16
CA ASN A 177 3.98 -3.33 3.23
C ASN A 177 3.30 -4.69 3.47
N ILE A 178 4.05 -5.75 3.72
CA ILE A 178 3.48 -7.06 4.09
C ILE A 178 2.63 -6.96 5.36
N GLY A 179 3.13 -6.29 6.39
CA GLY A 179 2.37 -6.04 7.62
C GLY A 179 1.06 -5.29 7.37
N LEU A 180 1.10 -4.24 6.54
CA LEU A 180 -0.08 -3.48 6.15
C LEU A 180 -1.12 -4.31 5.39
N VAL A 181 -0.68 -5.29 4.58
CA VAL A 181 -1.59 -6.25 3.92
C VAL A 181 -2.42 -6.99 4.97
N PHE A 182 -1.77 -7.59 5.95
CA PHE A 182 -2.48 -8.34 7.00
C PHE A 182 -3.43 -7.45 7.80
N ILE A 183 -2.99 -6.26 8.16
CA ILE A 183 -3.83 -5.28 8.87
C ILE A 183 -5.04 -4.89 8.02
N SER A 184 -4.84 -4.61 6.73
CA SER A 184 -5.93 -4.23 5.82
C SER A 184 -6.95 -5.34 5.63
N ILE A 185 -6.50 -6.59 5.49
CA ILE A 185 -7.40 -7.75 5.39
C ILE A 185 -8.20 -7.91 6.69
N PHE A 186 -7.53 -7.80 7.83
CA PHE A 186 -8.18 -7.93 9.15
C PHE A 186 -9.22 -6.82 9.38
N LEU A 187 -8.84 -5.56 9.14
CA LEU A 187 -9.75 -4.42 9.29
C LEU A 187 -10.92 -4.49 8.30
N GLY A 188 -10.66 -4.84 7.04
CA GLY A 188 -11.70 -5.02 6.04
C GLY A 188 -12.68 -6.12 6.42
N TRP A 189 -12.20 -7.24 6.91
CA TRP A 189 -13.03 -8.33 7.43
C TRP A 189 -13.86 -7.88 8.64
N LEU A 190 -13.24 -7.21 9.61
CA LEU A 190 -13.89 -6.73 10.82
C LEU A 190 -15.01 -5.72 10.50
N THR A 191 -14.69 -4.71 9.69
CA THR A 191 -15.63 -3.65 9.29
C THR A 191 -16.83 -4.24 8.54
N THR A 192 -16.57 -5.15 7.61
CA THR A 192 -17.64 -5.79 6.83
C THR A 192 -18.48 -6.73 7.71
N ARG A 193 -17.87 -7.43 8.66
CA ARG A 193 -18.58 -8.31 9.58
C ARG A 193 -19.52 -7.53 10.50
N ILE A 194 -19.06 -6.40 11.02
CA ILE A 194 -19.86 -5.53 11.90
C ILE A 194 -20.95 -4.83 11.08
N GLY A 195 -20.60 -4.23 9.95
CA GLY A 195 -21.55 -3.48 9.11
C GLY A 195 -22.68 -4.32 8.51
N LEU A 196 -22.42 -5.60 8.23
CA LEU A 196 -23.46 -6.52 7.69
C LEU A 196 -24.18 -7.35 8.77
N LYS A 197 -23.88 -7.15 10.05
CA LYS A 197 -24.57 -7.84 11.15
C LYS A 197 -26.08 -7.58 11.14
N PRO A 198 -26.57 -6.32 11.03
CA PRO A 198 -27.99 -6.03 11.00
C PRO A 198 -28.73 -6.74 9.86
N LEU A 199 -28.12 -6.82 8.69
CA LEU A 199 -28.72 -7.50 7.54
C LEU A 199 -28.89 -9.01 7.77
N ARG A 200 -27.97 -9.64 8.51
CA ARG A 200 -28.09 -11.06 8.92
C ARG A 200 -29.20 -11.24 9.95
N GLU A 201 -29.34 -10.29 10.89
CA GLU A 201 -30.43 -10.31 11.87
C GLU A 201 -31.80 -10.21 11.19
N MET A 202 -31.94 -9.31 10.19
CA MET A 202 -33.17 -9.25 9.38
C MET A 202 -33.46 -10.56 8.66
N THR A 203 -32.47 -11.16 8.03
CA THR A 203 -32.62 -12.44 7.32
C THR A 203 -32.98 -13.57 8.28
N SER A 204 -32.34 -13.61 9.46
CA SER A 204 -32.61 -14.61 10.49
C SER A 204 -34.03 -14.48 11.03
N LEU A 205 -34.45 -13.25 11.33
CA LEU A 205 -35.82 -12.97 11.82
C LEU A 205 -36.85 -13.37 10.76
N ALA A 206 -36.65 -12.98 9.49
CA ALA A 206 -37.55 -13.34 8.41
C ALA A 206 -37.65 -14.86 8.20
N SER A 207 -36.56 -15.61 8.38
CA SER A 207 -36.56 -17.09 8.21
C SER A 207 -37.13 -17.84 9.39
N SER A 208 -37.09 -17.26 10.60
CA SER A 208 -37.65 -17.88 11.82
C SER A 208 -39.12 -17.50 12.11
N MET A 209 -39.66 -16.60 11.27
CA MET A 209 -41.00 -16.09 11.48
C MET A 209 -42.07 -17.15 11.29
N THR A 210 -42.88 -17.30 12.33
CA THR A 210 -44.08 -18.17 12.36
C THR A 210 -45.26 -17.37 12.89
N VAL A 211 -46.47 -17.89 12.75
CA VAL A 211 -47.68 -17.21 13.28
C VAL A 211 -47.62 -16.95 14.79
N HIS A 212 -46.82 -17.71 15.52
CA HIS A 212 -46.67 -17.59 16.98
C HIS A 212 -45.50 -16.67 17.39
N SER A 213 -44.72 -16.14 16.45
CA SER A 213 -43.55 -15.27 16.70
C SER A 213 -43.61 -13.96 15.94
N LEU A 214 -44.82 -13.52 15.57
CA LEU A 214 -45.03 -12.24 14.83
C LEU A 214 -44.81 -10.98 15.69
N ASP A 215 -44.60 -11.13 16.97
CA ASP A 215 -44.34 -10.07 17.95
C ASP A 215 -42.90 -9.56 17.98
N GLN A 216 -41.96 -10.31 17.36
CA GLN A 216 -40.55 -9.95 17.33
C GLN A 216 -40.31 -8.74 16.42
N ARG A 217 -39.47 -7.82 16.87
CA ARG A 217 -39.09 -6.62 16.11
C ARG A 217 -37.57 -6.46 16.06
N LEU A 218 -37.09 -5.89 14.96
CA LEU A 218 -35.71 -5.46 14.82
C LEU A 218 -35.50 -4.14 15.60
N ASN A 219 -34.29 -3.95 16.12
CA ASN A 219 -33.95 -2.68 16.76
C ASN A 219 -33.18 -1.78 15.79
N PRO A 220 -33.81 -0.74 15.22
CA PRO A 220 -33.18 0.15 14.24
C PRO A 220 -32.06 1.00 14.82
N ASP A 221 -32.05 1.29 16.14
CA ASP A 221 -31.08 2.17 16.80
C ASP A 221 -29.67 1.57 16.84
N LEU A 222 -29.55 0.26 16.67
CA LEU A 222 -28.27 -0.46 16.64
C LEU A 222 -27.65 -0.58 15.23
N ALA A 223 -28.35 -0.09 14.20
CA ALA A 223 -27.93 -0.20 12.81
C ALA A 223 -27.41 1.14 12.27
N PRO A 224 -26.52 1.10 11.25
CA PRO A 224 -26.18 2.29 10.48
C PRO A 224 -27.42 2.95 9.87
N PRO A 225 -27.43 4.30 9.68
CA PRO A 225 -28.60 5.03 9.19
C PRO A 225 -29.21 4.44 7.91
N GLU A 226 -28.37 3.98 6.97
CA GLU A 226 -28.78 3.43 5.68
C GLU A 226 -29.56 2.10 5.84
N ILE A 227 -29.32 1.36 6.91
CA ILE A 227 -29.98 0.09 7.20
C ILE A 227 -31.15 0.31 8.16
N SER A 228 -31.06 1.29 9.05
CA SER A 228 -32.07 1.60 10.05
C SER A 228 -33.45 1.88 9.41
N GLU A 229 -33.49 2.67 8.32
CA GLU A 229 -34.69 2.94 7.56
C GLU A 229 -35.34 1.64 7.01
N THR A 230 -34.50 0.77 6.44
CA THR A 230 -34.96 -0.53 5.94
C THR A 230 -35.51 -1.42 7.07
N MET A 231 -34.88 -1.39 8.26
CA MET A 231 -35.35 -2.11 9.44
C MET A 231 -36.71 -1.61 9.94
N GLN A 232 -36.92 -0.29 9.90
CA GLN A 232 -38.21 0.31 10.24
C GLN A 232 -39.32 -0.14 9.29
N GLU A 233 -39.07 -0.11 7.97
CA GLU A 233 -40.05 -0.59 6.99
C GLU A 233 -40.34 -2.09 7.15
N PHE A 234 -39.35 -2.86 7.55
CA PHE A 234 -39.51 -4.27 7.85
C PHE A 234 -40.40 -4.49 9.08
N ASN A 235 -40.22 -3.69 10.15
CA ASN A 235 -41.10 -3.71 11.32
C ASN A 235 -42.52 -3.29 10.96
N ASN A 236 -42.71 -2.25 10.15
CA ASN A 236 -44.04 -1.81 9.67
C ASN A 236 -44.75 -2.94 8.87
N MET A 237 -44.00 -3.71 8.07
CA MET A 237 -44.55 -4.86 7.38
C MET A 237 -45.03 -5.94 8.37
N PHE A 238 -44.26 -6.22 9.41
CA PHE A 238 -44.65 -7.17 10.46
C PHE A 238 -45.89 -6.73 11.23
N ASP A 239 -46.03 -5.43 11.55
CA ASP A 239 -47.25 -4.91 12.19
C ASP A 239 -48.49 -5.15 11.34
N ARG A 240 -48.39 -4.98 10.03
CA ARG A 240 -49.50 -5.27 9.09
C ARG A 240 -49.81 -6.76 9.03
N LEU A 241 -48.77 -7.62 9.01
CA LEU A 241 -48.98 -9.05 9.03
C LEU A 241 -49.64 -9.55 10.32
N GLU A 242 -49.13 -9.12 11.47
CA GLU A 242 -49.70 -9.41 12.79
C GLU A 242 -51.16 -9.00 12.86
N GLY A 243 -51.47 -7.77 12.44
CA GLY A 243 -52.84 -7.27 12.41
C GLY A 243 -53.76 -8.08 11.49
N SER A 244 -53.27 -8.54 10.36
CA SER A 244 -54.03 -9.39 9.42
C SER A 244 -54.29 -10.80 9.98
N PHE A 245 -53.29 -11.40 10.61
CA PHE A 245 -53.43 -12.70 11.25
C PHE A 245 -54.39 -12.63 12.47
N ARG A 246 -54.34 -11.58 13.27
CA ARG A 246 -55.25 -11.36 14.38
C ARG A 246 -56.71 -11.30 13.90
N LYS A 247 -56.98 -10.46 12.86
CA LYS A 247 -58.31 -10.42 12.23
C LYS A 247 -58.81 -11.76 11.70
N LEU A 248 -57.90 -12.53 11.07
CA LEU A 248 -58.22 -13.87 10.55
C LEU A 248 -58.55 -14.84 11.70
N SER A 249 -57.78 -14.79 12.78
CA SER A 249 -58.00 -15.60 13.98
C SER A 249 -59.36 -15.29 14.65
N ASP A 250 -59.65 -13.98 14.83
CA ASP A 250 -60.94 -13.53 15.38
C ASP A 250 -62.11 -14.00 14.51
N PHE A 251 -62.02 -13.79 13.21
CA PHE A 251 -63.02 -14.24 12.23
C PHE A 251 -63.23 -15.78 12.28
N SER A 252 -62.12 -16.54 12.35
CA SER A 252 -62.22 -18.00 12.47
C SER A 252 -62.89 -18.46 13.76
N SER A 253 -62.61 -17.74 14.87
CA SER A 253 -63.24 -17.99 16.18
C SER A 253 -64.75 -17.72 16.14
N ASP A 254 -65.13 -16.58 15.55
CA ASP A 254 -66.53 -16.15 15.41
C ASP A 254 -67.31 -17.19 14.55
N ILE A 255 -66.76 -17.60 13.40
CA ILE A 255 -67.39 -18.62 12.57
C ILE A 255 -67.53 -19.95 13.35
N ALA A 256 -66.49 -20.35 14.12
CA ALA A 256 -66.56 -21.57 14.92
C ALA A 256 -67.68 -21.51 15.97
N HIS A 257 -67.88 -20.32 16.58
CA HIS A 257 -68.99 -20.13 17.53
C HIS A 257 -70.34 -20.11 16.83
N GLU A 258 -70.50 -19.40 15.71
CA GLU A 258 -71.78 -19.37 14.97
C GLU A 258 -72.16 -20.71 14.35
N LEU A 259 -71.20 -21.55 13.96
CA LEU A 259 -71.47 -22.88 13.46
C LEU A 259 -71.77 -23.91 14.57
N ARG A 260 -71.23 -23.73 15.78
CA ARG A 260 -71.47 -24.62 16.91
C ARG A 260 -72.92 -24.72 17.27
N THR A 261 -73.65 -23.61 17.26
CA THR A 261 -75.08 -23.51 17.65
C THR A 261 -75.98 -24.30 16.68
N PRO A 262 -75.94 -24.09 15.35
CA PRO A 262 -76.78 -24.84 14.44
C PRO A 262 -76.41 -26.35 14.39
N VAL A 263 -75.09 -26.68 14.45
CA VAL A 263 -74.66 -28.08 14.51
C VAL A 263 -75.12 -28.76 15.77
N SER A 264 -75.07 -28.12 16.95
CA SER A 264 -75.61 -28.66 18.21
C SER A 264 -77.11 -28.81 18.15
N ASN A 265 -77.84 -27.93 17.53
CA ASN A 265 -79.29 -28.05 17.34
C ASN A 265 -79.65 -29.23 16.41
N LEU A 266 -78.92 -29.35 15.29
CA LEU A 266 -79.11 -30.50 14.38
C LEU A 266 -78.79 -31.86 15.07
N MET A 267 -77.71 -31.90 15.86
CA MET A 267 -77.33 -33.06 16.62
C MET A 267 -78.37 -33.41 17.66
N MET A 268 -78.93 -32.43 18.37
CA MET A 268 -79.98 -32.61 19.33
C MET A 268 -81.27 -33.10 18.64
N GLN A 269 -81.68 -32.49 17.52
CA GLN A 269 -82.84 -32.92 16.75
C GLN A 269 -82.69 -34.38 16.25
N THR A 270 -81.51 -34.79 15.75
CA THR A 270 -81.20 -36.13 15.28
C THR A 270 -81.24 -37.12 16.43
N GLN A 271 -80.68 -36.77 17.60
CA GLN A 271 -80.76 -37.64 18.80
C GLN A 271 -82.20 -37.80 19.30
N PHE A 272 -82.97 -36.71 19.28
CA PHE A 272 -84.41 -36.81 19.63
C PHE A 272 -85.18 -37.68 18.63
N ALA A 273 -84.90 -37.58 17.35
CA ALA A 273 -85.53 -38.41 16.30
C ALA A 273 -85.19 -39.89 16.43
N LEU A 274 -83.95 -40.23 16.83
CA LEU A 274 -83.50 -41.62 17.05
C LEU A 274 -83.93 -42.24 18.39
N ALA A 275 -84.18 -41.38 19.43
CA ALA A 275 -84.53 -41.91 20.76
C ALA A 275 -86.03 -42.35 20.93
N LYS A 276 -86.89 -42.02 19.97
CA LYS A 276 -88.33 -42.45 19.99
C LYS A 276 -88.63 -43.22 18.71
N GLU A 277 -89.02 -44.49 18.86
CA GLU A 277 -89.61 -45.19 17.72
C GLU A 277 -90.83 -44.41 17.22
N ARG A 278 -90.75 -43.92 16.00
CA ARG A 278 -91.77 -43.22 15.26
C ARG A 278 -92.10 -43.98 13.98
N GLU A 279 -93.31 -43.82 13.54
CA GLU A 279 -93.75 -44.43 12.25
C GLU A 279 -92.99 -43.80 11.10
N VAL A 280 -92.73 -44.59 10.05
CA VAL A 280 -91.91 -44.25 8.87
C VAL A 280 -92.37 -42.94 8.16
N SER A 281 -93.61 -42.50 8.36
CA SER A 281 -94.19 -41.26 7.83
C SER A 281 -93.53 -40.01 8.43
N HIS A 282 -92.98 -40.03 9.65
CA HIS A 282 -92.43 -38.92 10.40
C HIS A 282 -90.95 -38.63 10.06
N TYR A 283 -90.24 -39.47 9.30
CA TYR A 283 -88.86 -39.35 8.85
C TYR A 283 -88.78 -38.64 7.48
N ARG A 284 -89.89 -38.17 6.89
CA ARG A 284 -89.96 -37.57 5.57
C ARG A 284 -90.23 -36.07 5.58
N GLU A 285 -90.38 -35.43 6.72
CA GLU A 285 -90.34 -33.98 6.92
C GLU A 285 -88.99 -33.54 7.46
#